data_7dac3c5b66878bcfd529ae61ecabe4af
#
_entry.id   7dac3c5b66878bcfd529ae61ecabe4af
#
_cell.length_a   1.000
_cell.length_b   1.000
_cell.length_c   1.000
_cell.angle_alpha   90.00
_cell.angle_beta   90.00
_cell.angle_gamma   90.00
#
_symmetry.space_group_name_H-M   'P 1'
#
loop_
_entity.id
_entity.type
_entity.pdbx_description
1 polymer ?
#
loop_
_entity_poly.entity_id
_entity_poly.type
_entity_poly.pdbx_seq_one_letter_code
_entity_poly.pdbx_strand_id
1 'polypeptide(L)'
;MDISYEYYRIFYYVAECGNLSAAARLLLSNQPNLTRTIKKLESALGCPLFIRSRTGMKLTADGERLYTHIRIAMEHIDAAEAELTKDRSLQSGTVYVAASEVALRCLLLPILKKYRILYPGIHIRISNHTTPQAIAALGNENADIAVVTTPTVSLASMVQTALCPITEVAICSPFFEKLTKGRISLAQLTEFPLISLGKETKSFQFYSAFFARHGIPYMPDIEAFTADQILPMVKADLGVGFVPLDFLKDGDGICKIDLKERIPQRDIVLIKRKGQSMSAAARELERMLTEQAVLQGQKEGLF
;
A
#
# COMPACT_ATOMS: atom_id res chain seq x y z
N MET A 1 34.19 11.07 -6.44
CA MET A 1 33.81 10.43 -7.73
C MET A 1 32.96 11.43 -8.48
N ASP A 2 33.37 11.77 -9.71
CA ASP A 2 32.59 12.67 -10.55
C ASP A 2 31.88 11.83 -11.62
N ILE A 3 30.71 11.28 -11.23
CA ILE A 3 29.89 10.46 -12.10
C ILE A 3 28.78 11.35 -12.67
N SER A 4 28.71 11.48 -14.00
CA SER A 4 27.69 12.27 -14.67
C SER A 4 26.27 11.76 -14.37
N TYR A 5 25.34 12.69 -14.15
CA TYR A 5 23.91 12.40 -14.04
C TYR A 5 23.36 11.55 -15.18
N GLU A 6 23.85 11.77 -16.41
CA GLU A 6 23.43 11.03 -17.60
C GLU A 6 23.69 9.51 -17.45
N TYR A 7 24.71 9.09 -16.68
CA TYR A 7 24.98 7.67 -16.44
C TYR A 7 23.91 7.04 -15.58
N TYR A 8 23.46 7.74 -14.54
CA TYR A 8 22.36 7.30 -13.69
C TYR A 8 21.03 7.33 -14.42
N ARG A 9 20.79 8.31 -15.28
CA ARG A 9 19.60 8.40 -16.12
C ARG A 9 19.51 7.20 -17.07
N ILE A 10 20.60 6.88 -17.76
CA ILE A 10 20.67 5.70 -18.64
C ILE A 10 20.48 4.40 -17.86
N PHE A 11 21.12 4.28 -16.69
CA PHE A 11 20.94 3.13 -15.80
C PHE A 11 19.46 2.93 -15.42
N TYR A 12 18.79 4.00 -15.01
CA TYR A 12 17.36 3.99 -14.64
C TYR A 12 16.49 3.46 -15.78
N TYR A 13 16.61 4.03 -16.97
CA TYR A 13 15.79 3.60 -18.11
C TYR A 13 16.11 2.19 -18.60
N VAL A 14 17.34 1.73 -18.50
CA VAL A 14 17.70 0.35 -18.82
C VAL A 14 17.10 -0.62 -17.81
N ALA A 15 17.05 -0.25 -16.53
CA ALA A 15 16.42 -1.04 -15.47
C ALA A 15 14.89 -1.13 -15.68
N GLU A 16 14.24 0.01 -15.95
CA GLU A 16 12.80 0.08 -16.21
C GLU A 16 12.38 -0.75 -17.43
N CYS A 17 13.13 -0.64 -18.52
CA CYS A 17 12.81 -1.34 -19.76
C CYS A 17 13.19 -2.82 -19.75
N GLY A 18 14.12 -3.23 -18.87
CA GLY A 18 14.71 -4.57 -18.87
C GLY A 18 15.42 -4.94 -20.18
N ASN A 19 15.59 -3.97 -21.10
CA ASN A 19 16.09 -4.19 -22.45
C ASN A 19 16.79 -2.94 -23.00
N LEU A 20 18.06 -3.10 -23.44
CA LEU A 20 18.87 -2.00 -23.97
C LEU A 20 18.29 -1.37 -25.25
N SER A 21 17.68 -2.17 -26.11
CA SER A 21 17.11 -1.65 -27.36
C SER A 21 15.84 -0.83 -27.11
N ALA A 22 15.03 -1.23 -26.14
CA ALA A 22 13.85 -0.48 -25.72
C ALA A 22 14.25 0.84 -25.06
N ALA A 23 15.20 0.80 -24.12
CA ALA A 23 15.75 1.99 -23.48
C ALA A 23 16.40 2.95 -24.48
N ALA A 24 17.14 2.44 -25.47
CA ALA A 24 17.77 3.26 -26.52
C ALA A 24 16.75 4.02 -27.36
N ARG A 25 15.62 3.38 -27.70
CA ARG A 25 14.52 4.06 -28.43
C ARG A 25 13.90 5.15 -27.56
N LEU A 26 13.66 4.87 -26.29
CA LEU A 26 13.06 5.82 -25.36
C LEU A 26 13.95 7.06 -25.14
N LEU A 27 15.27 6.83 -25.05
CA LEU A 27 16.26 7.89 -24.84
C LEU A 27 16.75 8.57 -26.14
N LEU A 28 16.15 8.26 -27.30
CA LEU A 28 16.56 8.74 -28.61
C LEU A 28 18.07 8.56 -28.82
N SER A 29 18.62 7.42 -28.43
CA SER A 29 20.03 7.07 -28.48
C SER A 29 20.22 5.72 -29.18
N ASN A 30 21.45 5.21 -29.21
CA ASN A 30 21.76 3.89 -29.74
C ASN A 30 22.24 2.92 -28.67
N GLN A 31 22.00 1.63 -28.90
CA GLN A 31 22.34 0.56 -27.95
C GLN A 31 23.86 0.50 -27.61
N PRO A 32 24.81 0.69 -28.57
CA PRO A 32 26.21 0.74 -28.21
C PRO A 32 26.58 1.84 -27.23
N ASN A 33 25.98 3.02 -27.35
CA ASN A 33 26.20 4.14 -26.44
C ASN A 33 25.70 3.79 -25.03
N LEU A 34 24.48 3.27 -24.90
CA LEU A 34 23.94 2.84 -23.60
C LEU A 34 24.83 1.77 -22.94
N THR A 35 25.25 0.76 -23.72
CA THR A 35 26.13 -0.30 -23.23
C THR A 35 27.48 0.26 -22.72
N ARG A 36 28.06 1.22 -23.43
CA ARG A 36 29.33 1.87 -23.05
C ARG A 36 29.13 2.69 -21.76
N THR A 37 28.02 3.40 -21.64
CA THR A 37 27.71 4.22 -20.47
C THR A 37 27.45 3.38 -19.23
N ILE A 38 26.69 2.28 -19.33
CA ILE A 38 26.50 1.33 -18.22
C ILE A 38 27.84 0.77 -17.75
N LYS A 39 28.70 0.33 -18.68
CA LYS A 39 30.05 -0.17 -18.32
C LYS A 39 30.91 0.87 -17.59
N LYS A 40 30.82 2.15 -18.01
CA LYS A 40 31.52 3.25 -17.32
C LYS A 40 30.97 3.47 -15.92
N LEU A 41 29.66 3.39 -15.72
CA LEU A 41 29.03 3.51 -14.41
C LEU A 41 29.45 2.35 -13.51
N GLU A 42 29.38 1.11 -14.00
CA GLU A 42 29.82 -0.09 -13.27
C GLU A 42 31.32 -0.01 -12.87
N SER A 43 32.16 0.44 -13.79
CA SER A 43 33.58 0.66 -13.53
C SER A 43 33.83 1.73 -12.47
N ALA A 44 33.08 2.84 -12.51
CA ALA A 44 33.22 3.93 -11.55
C ALA A 44 32.72 3.54 -10.15
N LEU A 45 31.68 2.69 -10.05
CA LEU A 45 31.14 2.20 -8.80
C LEU A 45 31.84 0.93 -8.26
N GLY A 46 32.64 0.27 -9.12
CA GLY A 46 33.41 -0.93 -8.77
C GLY A 46 32.58 -2.21 -8.65
N CYS A 47 31.32 -2.20 -9.12
CA CYS A 47 30.44 -3.37 -9.05
C CYS A 47 29.56 -3.50 -10.31
N PRO A 48 29.22 -4.73 -10.73
CA PRO A 48 28.26 -4.96 -11.81
C PRO A 48 26.84 -4.60 -11.35
N LEU A 49 26.13 -3.85 -12.17
CA LEU A 49 24.74 -3.44 -11.89
C LEU A 49 23.71 -4.28 -12.62
N PHE A 50 24.12 -4.90 -13.76
CA PHE A 50 23.24 -5.73 -14.57
C PHE A 50 23.84 -7.10 -14.88
N ILE A 51 22.93 -8.08 -15.00
CA ILE A 51 23.21 -9.41 -15.53
C ILE A 51 22.50 -9.53 -16.89
N ARG A 52 23.25 -9.91 -17.94
CA ARG A 52 22.65 -10.24 -19.24
C ARG A 52 22.01 -11.60 -19.18
N SER A 53 20.76 -11.69 -19.57
CA SER A 53 20.00 -12.95 -19.67
C SER A 53 19.47 -13.15 -21.10
N ARG A 54 18.96 -14.33 -21.40
CA ARG A 54 18.28 -14.59 -22.69
C ARG A 54 17.02 -13.74 -22.87
N THR A 55 16.44 -13.24 -21.79
CA THR A 55 15.22 -12.43 -21.77
C THR A 55 15.51 -10.93 -21.67
N GLY A 56 16.76 -10.50 -21.59
CA GLY A 56 17.15 -9.08 -21.49
C GLY A 56 18.16 -8.78 -20.39
N MET A 57 18.05 -7.58 -19.83
CA MET A 57 18.89 -7.09 -18.73
C MET A 57 18.15 -7.23 -17.40
N LYS A 58 18.80 -7.83 -16.40
CA LYS A 58 18.28 -7.93 -15.02
C LYS A 58 19.24 -7.23 -14.07
N LEU A 59 18.73 -6.60 -13.04
CA LEU A 59 19.55 -5.99 -12.00
C LEU A 59 20.28 -7.06 -11.17
N THR A 60 21.49 -6.74 -10.72
CA THR A 60 22.18 -7.44 -9.64
C THR A 60 21.66 -6.98 -8.28
N ALA A 61 22.06 -7.58 -7.18
CA ALA A 61 21.74 -7.10 -5.83
C ALA A 61 22.24 -5.66 -5.60
N ASP A 62 23.43 -5.30 -6.14
CA ASP A 62 23.94 -3.93 -6.11
C ASP A 62 23.16 -3.00 -7.01
N GLY A 63 22.75 -3.50 -8.18
CA GLY A 63 21.86 -2.80 -9.10
C GLY A 63 20.50 -2.48 -8.48
N GLU A 64 19.88 -3.41 -7.78
CA GLU A 64 18.59 -3.20 -7.07
C GLU A 64 18.71 -2.12 -6.00
N ARG A 65 19.79 -2.15 -5.21
CA ARG A 65 20.06 -1.11 -4.20
C ARG A 65 20.22 0.26 -4.86
N LEU A 66 21.04 0.35 -5.89
CA LEU A 66 21.24 1.62 -6.62
C LEU A 66 19.93 2.08 -7.27
N TYR A 67 19.20 1.17 -7.91
CA TYR A 67 17.93 1.50 -8.57
C TYR A 67 16.91 2.12 -7.61
N THR A 68 16.80 1.62 -6.38
CA THR A 68 15.90 2.19 -5.37
C THR A 68 16.16 3.69 -5.13
N HIS A 69 17.43 4.08 -5.03
CA HIS A 69 17.81 5.49 -4.82
C HIS A 69 17.68 6.33 -6.09
N ILE A 70 18.10 5.78 -7.25
CA ILE A 70 18.06 6.52 -8.51
C ILE A 70 16.62 6.76 -8.96
N ARG A 71 15.71 5.81 -8.74
CA ARG A 71 14.29 5.99 -9.03
C ARG A 71 13.72 7.22 -8.31
N ILE A 72 14.01 7.35 -7.01
CA ILE A 72 13.57 8.49 -6.20
C ILE A 72 14.14 9.80 -6.73
N ALA A 73 15.43 9.81 -7.06
CA ALA A 73 16.09 11.01 -7.60
C ALA A 73 15.48 11.44 -8.95
N MET A 74 15.20 10.50 -9.83
CA MET A 74 14.55 10.77 -11.13
C MET A 74 13.14 11.35 -10.95
N GLU A 75 12.35 10.78 -10.02
CA GLU A 75 11.02 11.27 -9.71
C GLU A 75 11.03 12.72 -9.19
N HIS A 76 12.00 13.06 -8.35
CA HIS A 76 12.17 14.44 -7.87
C HIS A 76 12.56 15.40 -8.99
N ILE A 77 13.41 15.00 -9.92
CA ILE A 77 13.79 15.81 -11.07
C ILE A 77 12.58 16.04 -11.97
N ASP A 78 11.86 14.98 -12.32
CA ASP A 78 10.66 15.06 -13.16
C ASP A 78 9.58 15.94 -12.52
N ALA A 79 9.39 15.84 -11.19
CA ALA A 79 8.46 16.69 -10.46
C ALA A 79 8.87 18.17 -10.51
N ALA A 80 10.16 18.47 -10.34
CA ALA A 80 10.69 19.84 -10.41
C ALA A 80 10.56 20.43 -11.81
N GLU A 81 10.85 19.66 -12.85
CA GLU A 81 10.69 20.08 -14.24
C GLU A 81 9.21 20.36 -14.57
N ALA A 82 8.29 19.51 -14.09
CA ALA A 82 6.85 19.72 -14.24
C ALA A 82 6.36 20.99 -13.51
N GLU A 83 6.90 21.30 -12.31
CA GLU A 83 6.61 22.54 -11.60
C GLU A 83 7.09 23.79 -12.35
N LEU A 84 8.27 23.71 -12.95
CA LEU A 84 8.86 24.83 -13.70
C LEU A 84 8.19 25.08 -15.05
N THR A 85 7.76 24.03 -15.73
CA THR A 85 7.12 24.15 -17.05
C THR A 85 5.67 24.62 -16.97
N LYS A 86 5.10 24.91 -15.78
CA LYS A 86 3.70 25.31 -15.56
C LYS A 86 2.69 24.38 -16.26
N ASP A 87 3.10 23.19 -16.61
CA ASP A 87 2.19 22.24 -17.23
C ASP A 87 1.33 21.63 -16.11
N ARG A 88 0.25 22.38 -15.76
CA ARG A 88 -0.82 21.93 -14.87
C ARG A 88 -1.64 20.79 -15.47
N SER A 89 -1.24 20.29 -16.61
CA SER A 89 -1.93 19.17 -17.25
C SER A 89 -1.47 17.88 -16.60
N LEU A 90 -2.34 17.28 -15.81
CA LEU A 90 -2.24 15.92 -15.23
C LEU A 90 -2.26 14.85 -16.35
N GLN A 91 -1.46 15.05 -17.41
CA GLN A 91 -1.43 14.21 -18.61
C GLN A 91 -0.41 13.08 -18.52
N SER A 92 0.58 13.20 -17.66
CA SER A 92 1.62 12.18 -17.47
C SER A 92 2.18 12.22 -16.05
N GLY A 93 2.90 11.17 -15.66
CA GLY A 93 3.54 11.06 -14.34
C GLY A 93 3.24 9.71 -13.67
N THR A 94 3.82 9.52 -12.50
CA THR A 94 3.60 8.31 -11.68
C THR A 94 3.25 8.72 -10.25
N VAL A 95 2.31 8.02 -9.63
CA VAL A 95 1.98 8.15 -8.21
C VAL A 95 2.28 6.83 -7.53
N TYR A 96 3.06 6.89 -6.44
CA TYR A 96 3.41 5.74 -5.63
C TYR A 96 2.60 5.74 -4.33
N VAL A 97 1.79 4.71 -4.15
CA VAL A 97 0.90 4.57 -3.00
C VAL A 97 1.30 3.34 -2.20
N ALA A 98 1.71 3.52 -0.95
CA ALA A 98 1.84 2.43 0.00
C ALA A 98 0.49 2.21 0.69
N ALA A 99 -0.12 1.04 0.55
CA ALA A 99 -1.45 0.80 1.08
C ALA A 99 -1.51 -0.47 1.93
N SER A 100 -2.33 -0.46 2.98
CA SER A 100 -2.76 -1.70 3.60
C SER A 100 -3.88 -2.34 2.76
N GLU A 101 -4.00 -3.67 2.81
CA GLU A 101 -5.03 -4.41 2.06
C GLU A 101 -6.44 -3.90 2.37
N VAL A 102 -6.71 -3.63 3.65
CA VAL A 102 -8.01 -3.08 4.07
C VAL A 102 -8.25 -1.70 3.45
N ALA A 103 -7.27 -0.79 3.50
CA ALA A 103 -7.41 0.54 2.93
C ALA A 103 -7.55 0.50 1.40
N LEU A 104 -6.84 -0.42 0.75
CA LEU A 104 -6.95 -0.62 -0.69
C LEU A 104 -8.39 -1.01 -1.08
N ARG A 105 -8.95 -2.03 -0.44
CA ARG A 105 -10.25 -2.58 -0.82
C ARG A 105 -11.42 -1.70 -0.38
N CYS A 106 -11.39 -1.16 0.83
CA CYS A 106 -12.52 -0.40 1.38
C CYS A 106 -12.59 1.04 0.83
N LEU A 107 -11.45 1.66 0.48
CA LEU A 107 -11.42 3.07 0.11
C LEU A 107 -10.75 3.34 -1.24
N LEU A 108 -9.53 2.82 -1.45
CA LEU A 108 -8.72 3.25 -2.59
C LEU A 108 -9.30 2.82 -3.93
N LEU A 109 -9.76 1.58 -4.09
CA LEU A 109 -10.19 1.05 -5.38
C LEU A 109 -11.26 1.91 -6.08
N PRO A 110 -12.35 2.36 -5.43
CA PRO A 110 -13.33 3.23 -6.08
C PRO A 110 -12.78 4.61 -6.44
N ILE A 111 -11.86 5.16 -5.64
CA ILE A 111 -11.23 6.46 -5.91
C ILE A 111 -10.23 6.33 -7.05
N LEU A 112 -9.41 5.30 -7.05
CA LEU A 112 -8.44 5.02 -8.12
C LEU A 112 -9.14 4.78 -9.47
N LYS A 113 -10.31 4.13 -9.47
CA LYS A 113 -11.14 4.01 -10.67
C LYS A 113 -11.51 5.39 -11.23
N LYS A 114 -12.00 6.30 -10.38
CA LYS A 114 -12.33 7.68 -10.78
C LYS A 114 -11.08 8.42 -11.26
N TYR A 115 -10.00 8.32 -10.49
CA TYR A 115 -8.72 8.96 -10.81
C TYR A 115 -8.20 8.51 -12.18
N ARG A 116 -8.24 7.21 -12.48
CA ARG A 116 -7.80 6.64 -13.76
C ARG A 116 -8.64 7.12 -14.94
N ILE A 117 -9.95 7.35 -14.74
CA ILE A 117 -10.83 7.89 -15.78
C ILE A 117 -10.49 9.36 -16.07
N LEU A 118 -10.24 10.15 -15.02
CA LEU A 118 -9.95 11.58 -15.16
C LEU A 118 -8.52 11.82 -15.68
N TYR A 119 -7.56 10.97 -15.31
CA TYR A 119 -6.14 11.16 -15.60
C TYR A 119 -5.53 9.90 -16.25
N PRO A 120 -5.94 9.56 -17.48
CA PRO A 120 -5.54 8.30 -18.13
C PRO A 120 -4.03 8.19 -18.43
N GLY A 121 -3.32 9.31 -18.51
CA GLY A 121 -1.87 9.35 -18.72
C GLY A 121 -1.02 9.12 -17.47
N ILE A 122 -1.63 9.10 -16.28
CA ILE A 122 -0.90 8.90 -15.03
C ILE A 122 -0.77 7.41 -14.72
N HIS A 123 0.44 7.00 -14.40
CA HIS A 123 0.72 5.66 -13.87
C HIS A 123 0.51 5.62 -12.37
N ILE A 124 -0.19 4.60 -11.89
CA ILE A 124 -0.43 4.38 -10.47
C ILE A 124 0.33 3.13 -10.06
N ARG A 125 1.26 3.26 -9.11
CA ARG A 125 1.98 2.14 -8.50
C ARG A 125 1.53 1.96 -7.07
N ILE A 126 0.96 0.81 -6.77
CA ILE A 126 0.48 0.47 -5.43
C ILE A 126 1.34 -0.66 -4.90
N SER A 127 1.87 -0.46 -3.70
CA SER A 127 2.55 -1.51 -2.95
C SER A 127 1.70 -1.91 -1.73
N ASN A 128 1.49 -3.20 -1.56
CA ASN A 128 0.77 -3.73 -0.40
C ASN A 128 1.72 -3.88 0.78
N HIS A 129 1.35 -3.29 1.91
CA HIS A 129 2.19 -3.21 3.10
C HIS A 129 1.37 -3.35 4.38
N THR A 130 2.00 -3.86 5.44
CA THR A 130 1.50 -3.62 6.80
C THR A 130 1.63 -2.12 7.13
N THR A 131 0.85 -1.63 8.09
CA THR A 131 0.93 -0.21 8.50
C THR A 131 2.37 0.25 8.84
N PRO A 132 3.19 -0.51 9.61
CA PRO A 132 4.57 -0.12 9.85
C PRO A 132 5.43 -0.06 8.57
N GLN A 133 5.25 -1.01 7.66
CA GLN A 133 5.99 -1.05 6.39
C GLN A 133 5.59 0.12 5.47
N ALA A 134 4.31 0.49 5.42
CA ALA A 134 3.84 1.64 4.64
C ALA A 134 4.44 2.96 5.17
N ILE A 135 4.53 3.10 6.51
CA ILE A 135 5.19 4.26 7.14
C ILE A 135 6.69 4.27 6.82
N ALA A 136 7.35 3.12 6.85
CA ALA A 136 8.75 3.00 6.47
C ALA A 136 8.97 3.33 4.98
N ALA A 137 8.07 2.91 4.09
CA ALA A 137 8.12 3.24 2.67
C ALA A 137 8.05 4.75 2.43
N LEU A 138 7.22 5.49 3.19
CA LEU A 138 7.21 6.95 3.19
C LEU A 138 8.53 7.55 3.68
N GLY A 139 9.06 7.04 4.78
CA GLY A 139 10.32 7.50 5.37
C GLY A 139 11.51 7.32 4.42
N ASN A 140 11.52 6.22 3.67
CA ASN A 140 12.55 5.87 2.68
C ASN A 140 12.26 6.47 1.28
N GLU A 141 11.28 7.34 1.15
CA GLU A 141 10.89 7.99 -0.12
C GLU A 141 10.44 7.03 -1.23
N ASN A 142 10.04 5.81 -0.86
CA ASN A 142 9.53 4.78 -1.77
C ASN A 142 8.02 4.92 -2.04
N ALA A 143 7.35 5.87 -1.40
CA ALA A 143 5.95 6.20 -1.63
C ALA A 143 5.70 7.71 -1.47
N ASP A 144 4.79 8.25 -2.26
CA ASP A 144 4.31 9.62 -2.14
C ASP A 144 3.36 9.77 -0.96
N ILE A 145 2.44 8.82 -0.83
CA ILE A 145 1.45 8.75 0.23
C ILE A 145 1.32 7.32 0.75
N ALA A 146 0.94 7.20 2.02
CA ALA A 146 0.49 5.92 2.56
C ALA A 146 -0.98 6.00 2.96
N VAL A 147 -1.75 4.95 2.66
CA VAL A 147 -3.15 4.83 3.06
C VAL A 147 -3.31 3.53 3.83
N VAL A 148 -3.50 3.65 5.13
CA VAL A 148 -3.45 2.52 6.07
C VAL A 148 -4.56 2.61 7.10
N THR A 149 -4.68 1.58 7.94
CA THR A 149 -5.66 1.56 9.03
C THR A 149 -5.01 1.87 10.37
N THR A 150 -5.76 2.54 11.26
CA THR A 150 -5.35 2.70 12.66
C THR A 150 -5.34 1.34 13.39
N PRO A 151 -4.57 1.19 14.50
CA PRO A 151 -3.71 2.19 15.11
C PRO A 151 -2.42 2.43 14.31
N THR A 152 -1.97 3.69 14.29
CA THR A 152 -0.71 4.09 13.65
C THR A 152 0.26 4.62 14.70
N VAL A 153 1.52 4.79 14.31
CA VAL A 153 2.52 5.48 15.13
C VAL A 153 2.58 6.92 14.66
N SER A 154 2.39 7.86 15.59
CA SER A 154 2.59 9.28 15.30
C SER A 154 4.08 9.59 15.24
N LEU A 155 4.55 10.08 14.09
CA LEU A 155 5.92 10.55 13.89
C LEU A 155 5.90 12.06 13.63
N ALA A 156 6.79 12.79 14.28
CA ALA A 156 6.89 14.25 14.12
C ALA A 156 7.17 14.69 12.67
N SER A 157 7.79 13.82 11.87
CA SER A 157 8.10 14.04 10.45
C SER A 157 6.94 13.75 9.51
N MET A 158 5.79 13.27 10.01
CA MET A 158 4.66 12.85 9.19
C MET A 158 3.38 13.61 9.58
N VAL A 159 2.50 13.76 8.61
CA VAL A 159 1.15 14.30 8.79
C VAL A 159 0.17 13.17 8.51
N GLN A 160 -0.77 12.98 9.41
CA GLN A 160 -1.83 12.00 9.30
C GLN A 160 -3.18 12.71 9.19
N THR A 161 -3.99 12.28 8.22
CA THR A 161 -5.36 12.76 8.00
C THR A 161 -6.32 11.58 8.05
N ALA A 162 -7.35 11.63 8.88
CA ALA A 162 -8.41 10.64 8.88
C ALA A 162 -9.25 10.76 7.59
N LEU A 163 -9.55 9.61 6.97
CA LEU A 163 -10.33 9.56 5.74
C LEU A 163 -11.73 9.01 5.97
N CYS A 164 -11.85 7.82 6.54
CA CYS A 164 -13.16 7.24 6.86
C CYS A 164 -13.06 6.21 7.99
N PRO A 165 -14.14 6.05 8.76
CA PRO A 165 -14.25 4.98 9.75
C PRO A 165 -14.42 3.62 9.07
N ILE A 166 -14.03 2.55 9.78
CA ILE A 166 -14.22 1.16 9.38
C ILE A 166 -15.01 0.45 10.46
N THR A 167 -16.05 -0.23 10.06
CA THR A 167 -16.79 -1.15 10.92
C THR A 167 -16.21 -2.55 10.77
N GLU A 168 -15.66 -3.08 11.86
CA GLU A 168 -15.16 -4.46 11.92
C GLU A 168 -16.27 -5.39 12.40
N VAL A 169 -16.33 -6.59 11.84
CA VAL A 169 -17.31 -7.63 12.21
C VAL A 169 -16.61 -8.96 12.42
N ALA A 170 -17.11 -9.73 13.38
CA ALA A 170 -16.74 -11.12 13.53
C ALA A 170 -17.55 -11.98 12.54
N ILE A 171 -16.91 -12.95 11.92
CA ILE A 171 -17.50 -13.80 10.88
C ILE A 171 -17.19 -15.26 11.08
N CYS A 172 -18.12 -16.11 10.65
CA CYS A 172 -17.92 -17.56 10.53
C CYS A 172 -18.60 -18.09 9.27
N SER A 173 -18.23 -19.31 8.89
CA SER A 173 -18.99 -20.06 7.89
C SER A 173 -20.25 -20.71 8.51
N PRO A 174 -21.18 -21.23 7.70
CA PRO A 174 -22.33 -21.98 8.19
C PRO A 174 -21.96 -23.23 9.02
N PHE A 175 -20.76 -23.76 8.87
CA PHE A 175 -20.25 -24.85 9.69
C PHE A 175 -20.27 -24.52 11.21
N PHE A 176 -20.04 -23.25 11.52
CA PHE A 176 -20.08 -22.71 12.89
C PHE A 176 -21.38 -21.97 13.20
N GLU A 177 -22.51 -22.31 12.57
CA GLU A 177 -23.79 -21.59 12.71
C GLU A 177 -24.27 -21.44 14.15
N LYS A 178 -23.81 -22.29 15.08
CA LYS A 178 -24.13 -22.16 16.51
C LYS A 178 -23.76 -20.79 17.07
N LEU A 179 -22.72 -20.14 16.51
CA LEU A 179 -22.24 -18.82 16.88
C LEU A 179 -23.17 -17.68 16.44
N THR A 180 -24.14 -17.97 15.58
CA THR A 180 -25.10 -16.97 15.07
C THR A 180 -26.46 -17.02 15.76
N LYS A 181 -26.66 -18.00 16.68
CA LYS A 181 -27.92 -18.18 17.42
C LYS A 181 -27.98 -17.26 18.65
N GLY A 182 -27.92 -15.95 18.41
CA GLY A 182 -27.96 -14.91 19.46
C GLY A 182 -26.61 -14.26 19.70
N ARG A 183 -26.54 -13.38 20.69
CA ARG A 183 -25.31 -12.65 21.05
C ARG A 183 -24.39 -13.51 21.89
N ILE A 184 -23.17 -13.69 21.44
CA ILE A 184 -22.13 -14.45 22.15
C ILE A 184 -21.08 -13.52 22.72
N SER A 185 -20.40 -13.96 23.81
CA SER A 185 -19.28 -13.22 24.38
C SER A 185 -17.96 -13.54 23.67
N LEU A 186 -16.97 -12.67 23.80
CA LEU A 186 -15.60 -12.95 23.35
C LEU A 186 -15.03 -14.23 23.99
N ALA A 187 -15.36 -14.52 25.25
CA ALA A 187 -14.95 -15.74 25.92
C ALA A 187 -15.51 -17.00 25.22
N GLN A 188 -16.76 -16.96 24.78
CA GLN A 188 -17.36 -18.05 24.02
C GLN A 188 -16.74 -18.15 22.61
N LEU A 189 -16.34 -17.02 22.01
CA LEU A 189 -15.69 -17.02 20.69
C LEU A 189 -14.34 -17.73 20.73
N THR A 190 -13.57 -17.62 21.83
CA THR A 190 -12.26 -18.28 21.98
C THR A 190 -12.33 -19.79 22.16
N GLU A 191 -13.52 -20.38 22.28
CA GLU A 191 -13.71 -21.84 22.24
C GLU A 191 -13.60 -22.41 20.80
N PHE A 192 -13.51 -21.53 19.79
CA PHE A 192 -13.43 -21.89 18.38
C PHE A 192 -12.09 -21.43 17.78
N PRO A 193 -11.58 -22.11 16.75
CA PRO A 193 -10.33 -21.71 16.10
C PRO A 193 -10.42 -20.28 15.60
N LEU A 194 -9.46 -19.43 15.99
CA LEU A 194 -9.38 -18.04 15.58
C LEU A 194 -8.38 -17.86 14.44
N ILE A 195 -8.79 -17.12 13.42
CA ILE A 195 -7.95 -16.73 12.28
C ILE A 195 -7.60 -15.26 12.42
N SER A 196 -6.33 -14.92 12.39
CA SER A 196 -5.83 -13.54 12.52
C SER A 196 -4.67 -13.26 11.57
N LEU A 197 -4.25 -12.01 11.54
CA LEU A 197 -2.97 -11.61 10.93
C LEU A 197 -1.82 -11.82 11.93
N GLY A 198 -0.58 -11.82 11.43
CA GLY A 198 0.62 -11.98 12.22
C GLY A 198 0.81 -10.90 13.29
N LYS A 199 1.52 -11.23 14.36
CA LYS A 199 1.74 -10.41 15.56
C LYS A 199 2.39 -9.05 15.28
N GLU A 200 3.15 -8.94 14.21
CA GLU A 200 3.82 -7.71 13.76
C GLU A 200 2.84 -6.70 13.14
N THR A 201 1.61 -7.11 12.83
CA THR A 201 0.62 -6.23 12.19
C THR A 201 -0.12 -5.35 13.20
N LYS A 202 -0.53 -4.18 12.76
CA LYS A 202 -1.37 -3.29 13.58
C LYS A 202 -2.78 -3.84 13.77
N SER A 203 -3.27 -4.69 12.87
CA SER A 203 -4.55 -5.38 13.04
C SER A 203 -4.49 -6.40 14.17
N PHE A 204 -3.42 -7.19 14.28
CA PHE A 204 -3.24 -8.08 15.43
C PHE A 204 -3.21 -7.28 16.74
N GLN A 205 -2.43 -6.19 16.79
CA GLN A 205 -2.34 -5.34 17.99
C GLN A 205 -3.69 -4.74 18.36
N PHE A 206 -4.50 -4.36 17.38
CA PHE A 206 -5.85 -3.85 17.58
C PHE A 206 -6.77 -4.88 18.24
N TYR A 207 -6.84 -6.10 17.69
CA TYR A 207 -7.69 -7.15 18.25
C TYR A 207 -7.15 -7.66 19.60
N SER A 208 -5.83 -7.78 19.73
CA SER A 208 -5.20 -8.13 21.01
C SER A 208 -5.58 -7.13 22.11
N ALA A 209 -5.53 -5.83 21.81
CA ALA A 209 -5.96 -4.79 22.76
C ALA A 209 -7.47 -4.84 23.04
N PHE A 210 -8.30 -5.16 22.05
CA PHE A 210 -9.74 -5.33 22.24
C PHE A 210 -10.05 -6.50 23.19
N PHE A 211 -9.48 -7.67 22.98
CA PHE A 211 -9.64 -8.83 23.84
C PHE A 211 -9.10 -8.58 25.25
N ALA A 212 -7.91 -7.97 25.35
CA ALA A 212 -7.28 -7.65 26.65
C ALA A 212 -8.13 -6.72 27.52
N ARG A 213 -8.86 -5.75 26.92
CA ARG A 213 -9.80 -4.88 27.65
C ARG A 213 -10.92 -5.66 28.35
N HIS A 214 -11.22 -6.86 27.88
CA HIS A 214 -12.22 -7.75 28.44
C HIS A 214 -11.59 -8.88 29.27
N GLY A 215 -10.28 -8.79 29.56
CA GLY A 215 -9.57 -9.78 30.37
C GLY A 215 -9.32 -11.12 29.66
N ILE A 216 -9.43 -11.17 28.33
CA ILE A 216 -9.32 -12.38 27.53
C ILE A 216 -8.04 -12.32 26.70
N PRO A 217 -7.19 -13.36 26.69
CA PRO A 217 -6.03 -13.42 25.84
C PRO A 217 -6.46 -13.62 24.37
N TYR A 218 -5.83 -12.89 23.44
CA TYR A 218 -6.03 -13.09 22.00
C TYR A 218 -4.98 -14.07 21.49
N MET A 219 -5.38 -15.29 21.25
CA MET A 219 -4.51 -16.40 20.86
C MET A 219 -5.06 -17.06 19.58
N PRO A 220 -4.76 -16.50 18.40
CA PRO A 220 -5.17 -17.10 17.14
C PRO A 220 -4.51 -18.46 16.92
N ASP A 221 -5.27 -19.40 16.35
CA ASP A 221 -4.83 -20.74 15.96
C ASP A 221 -4.22 -20.72 14.55
N ILE A 222 -4.70 -19.82 13.71
CA ILE A 222 -4.27 -19.69 12.31
C ILE A 222 -3.84 -18.26 12.04
N GLU A 223 -2.65 -18.13 11.44
CA GLU A 223 -2.08 -16.85 11.08
C GLU A 223 -2.09 -16.67 9.56
N ALA A 224 -2.76 -15.62 9.09
CA ALA A 224 -2.79 -15.18 7.71
C ALA A 224 -1.77 -14.06 7.48
N PHE A 225 -1.21 -13.98 6.30
CA PHE A 225 -0.24 -12.94 5.96
C PHE A 225 -0.91 -11.61 5.59
N THR A 226 -2.04 -11.65 4.89
CA THR A 226 -2.81 -10.47 4.43
C THR A 226 -4.28 -10.59 4.80
N ALA A 227 -4.97 -9.45 4.96
CA ALA A 227 -6.35 -9.41 5.42
C ALA A 227 -7.36 -10.05 4.45
N ASP A 228 -7.06 -10.09 3.17
CA ASP A 228 -7.88 -10.72 2.14
C ASP A 228 -7.89 -12.25 2.25
N GLN A 229 -6.90 -12.86 2.92
CA GLN A 229 -6.83 -14.30 3.15
C GLN A 229 -7.80 -14.78 4.25
N ILE A 230 -8.21 -13.91 5.17
CA ILE A 230 -9.08 -14.29 6.30
C ILE A 230 -10.43 -14.79 5.80
N LEU A 231 -11.09 -14.06 4.91
CA LEU A 231 -12.41 -14.44 4.38
C LEU A 231 -12.42 -15.80 3.65
N PRO A 232 -11.48 -16.11 2.74
CA PRO A 232 -11.36 -17.44 2.14
C PRO A 232 -11.12 -18.57 3.15
N MET A 233 -10.29 -18.30 4.19
CA MET A 233 -10.04 -19.30 5.25
C MET A 233 -11.29 -19.59 6.07
N VAL A 234 -12.07 -18.55 6.41
CA VAL A 234 -13.37 -18.73 7.07
C VAL A 234 -14.35 -19.50 6.19
N LYS A 235 -14.40 -19.21 4.86
CA LYS A 235 -15.21 -19.96 3.89
C LYS A 235 -14.81 -21.43 3.77
N ALA A 236 -13.56 -21.75 4.06
CA ALA A 236 -13.04 -23.12 4.07
C ALA A 236 -13.22 -23.83 5.42
N ASP A 237 -14.07 -23.32 6.31
CA ASP A 237 -14.39 -23.88 7.62
C ASP A 237 -13.21 -23.98 8.60
N LEU A 238 -12.13 -23.21 8.36
CA LEU A 238 -10.92 -23.28 9.19
C LEU A 238 -11.07 -22.62 10.55
N GLY A 239 -12.09 -21.75 10.73
CA GLY A 239 -12.33 -21.06 11.98
C GLY A 239 -13.15 -19.78 11.81
N VAL A 240 -13.09 -18.94 12.83
CA VAL A 240 -13.74 -17.64 12.89
C VAL A 240 -12.72 -16.54 12.74
N GLY A 241 -13.10 -15.41 12.15
CA GLY A 241 -12.19 -14.30 11.92
C GLY A 241 -12.87 -12.94 12.06
N PHE A 242 -12.07 -11.90 12.01
CA PHE A 242 -12.53 -10.51 12.00
C PHE A 242 -12.15 -9.88 10.67
N VAL A 243 -13.12 -9.18 10.05
CA VAL A 243 -12.90 -8.47 8.78
C VAL A 243 -13.70 -7.16 8.78
N PRO A 244 -13.29 -6.17 7.96
CA PRO A 244 -14.16 -5.05 7.67
C PRO A 244 -15.49 -5.50 7.06
N LEU A 245 -16.58 -4.85 7.47
CA LEU A 245 -17.92 -5.14 6.94
C LEU A 245 -17.95 -5.05 5.41
N ASP A 246 -17.22 -4.12 4.83
CA ASP A 246 -17.11 -3.89 3.38
C ASP A 246 -16.45 -5.06 2.61
N PHE A 247 -15.84 -6.01 3.31
CA PHE A 247 -15.30 -7.22 2.67
C PHE A 247 -16.40 -8.24 2.34
N LEU A 248 -17.54 -8.14 3.00
CA LEU A 248 -18.67 -9.05 2.81
C LEU A 248 -19.52 -8.59 1.64
N LYS A 249 -19.94 -9.54 0.82
CA LYS A 249 -20.89 -9.33 -0.26
C LYS A 249 -22.12 -10.18 -0.02
N ASP A 250 -23.25 -9.71 -0.52
CA ASP A 250 -24.48 -10.49 -0.48
C ASP A 250 -24.27 -11.81 -1.25
N GLY A 251 -24.70 -12.91 -0.62
CA GLY A 251 -24.51 -14.23 -1.20
C GLY A 251 -23.15 -14.90 -0.96
N ASP A 252 -22.26 -14.29 -0.18
CA ASP A 252 -20.94 -14.86 0.14
C ASP A 252 -20.99 -16.17 0.96
N GLY A 253 -22.16 -16.55 1.48
CA GLY A 253 -22.32 -17.74 2.32
C GLY A 253 -21.63 -17.63 3.67
N ILE A 254 -21.38 -16.40 4.13
CA ILE A 254 -20.71 -16.09 5.41
C ILE A 254 -21.74 -15.54 6.38
N CYS A 255 -21.65 -15.97 7.64
CA CYS A 255 -22.49 -15.52 8.72
C CYS A 255 -21.74 -14.48 9.56
N LYS A 256 -22.42 -13.38 9.92
CA LYS A 256 -21.92 -12.43 10.93
C LYS A 256 -22.22 -13.00 12.32
N ILE A 257 -21.26 -12.83 13.21
CA ILE A 257 -21.40 -13.20 14.62
C ILE A 257 -21.74 -11.92 15.41
N ASP A 258 -22.86 -11.94 16.10
CA ASP A 258 -23.26 -10.82 16.98
C ASP A 258 -22.59 -10.97 18.35
N LEU A 259 -21.62 -10.09 18.62
CA LEU A 259 -20.88 -10.08 19.86
C LEU A 259 -21.60 -9.24 20.94
N LYS A 260 -21.47 -9.66 22.20
CA LYS A 260 -21.89 -8.84 23.36
C LYS A 260 -21.00 -7.63 23.53
N GLU A 261 -19.70 -7.81 23.29
CA GLU A 261 -18.69 -6.78 23.39
C GLU A 261 -18.61 -5.99 22.07
N ARG A 262 -18.67 -4.66 22.20
CA ARG A 262 -18.59 -3.79 21.03
C ARG A 262 -17.16 -3.73 20.52
N ILE A 263 -16.95 -4.13 19.26
CA ILE A 263 -15.66 -3.97 18.59
C ILE A 263 -15.36 -2.47 18.47
N PRO A 264 -14.17 -2.00 18.88
CA PRO A 264 -13.81 -0.60 18.75
C PRO A 264 -13.79 -0.17 17.29
N GLN A 265 -14.00 1.11 17.04
CA GLN A 265 -13.90 1.70 15.71
C GLN A 265 -12.44 1.85 15.31
N ARG A 266 -12.17 1.68 14.02
CA ARG A 266 -10.88 1.99 13.36
C ARG A 266 -11.13 2.98 12.25
N ASP A 267 -10.06 3.67 11.84
CA ASP A 267 -10.13 4.60 10.72
C ASP A 267 -9.15 4.18 9.62
N ILE A 268 -9.51 4.45 8.38
CA ILE A 268 -8.53 4.57 7.29
C ILE A 268 -7.96 5.97 7.37
N VAL A 269 -6.64 6.05 7.28
CA VAL A 269 -5.91 7.31 7.38
C VAL A 269 -4.94 7.44 6.21
N LEU A 270 -4.79 8.67 5.72
CA LEU A 270 -3.74 9.06 4.80
C LEU A 270 -2.56 9.59 5.62
N ILE A 271 -1.37 9.15 5.27
CA ILE A 271 -0.12 9.62 5.88
C ILE A 271 0.80 10.12 4.78
N LYS A 272 1.44 11.26 5.02
CA LYS A 272 2.48 11.82 4.16
C LYS A 272 3.60 12.45 4.98
N ARG A 273 4.76 12.68 4.38
CA ARG A 273 5.86 13.40 5.03
C ARG A 273 5.51 14.88 5.17
N LYS A 274 5.91 15.47 6.28
CA LYS A 274 5.77 16.90 6.52
C LYS A 274 6.73 17.68 5.62
N GLY A 275 6.21 18.69 4.91
CA GLY A 275 7.03 19.53 4.02
C GLY A 275 7.50 18.85 2.73
N GLN A 276 6.94 17.69 2.39
CA GLN A 276 7.25 16.99 1.14
C GLN A 276 6.79 17.80 -0.08
N SER A 277 7.69 17.95 -1.06
CA SER A 277 7.29 18.35 -2.42
C SER A 277 6.66 17.13 -3.11
N MET A 278 5.39 17.23 -3.42
CA MET A 278 4.65 16.17 -4.12
C MET A 278 4.45 16.54 -5.58
N SER A 279 4.48 15.54 -6.47
CA SER A 279 4.09 15.71 -7.86
C SER A 279 2.64 16.20 -7.97
N ALA A 280 2.28 16.87 -9.07
CA ALA A 280 0.91 17.30 -9.32
C ALA A 280 -0.07 16.10 -9.28
N ALA A 281 0.35 14.96 -9.80
CA ALA A 281 -0.41 13.73 -9.78
C ALA A 281 -0.69 13.21 -8.36
N ALA A 282 0.33 13.20 -7.49
CA ALA A 282 0.17 12.76 -6.11
C ALA A 282 -0.67 13.74 -5.28
N ARG A 283 -0.51 15.07 -5.48
CA ARG A 283 -1.37 16.10 -4.85
C ARG A 283 -2.83 15.94 -5.25
N GLU A 284 -3.10 15.65 -6.51
CA GLU A 284 -4.46 15.47 -6.99
C GLU A 284 -5.10 14.20 -6.42
N LEU A 285 -4.36 13.10 -6.31
CA LEU A 285 -4.87 11.90 -5.66
C LEU A 285 -5.14 12.16 -4.16
N GLU A 286 -4.25 12.86 -3.45
CA GLU A 286 -4.47 13.29 -2.07
C GLU A 286 -5.76 14.11 -1.94
N ARG A 287 -5.97 15.09 -2.84
CA ARG A 287 -7.18 15.92 -2.86
C ARG A 287 -8.44 15.07 -2.99
N MET A 288 -8.45 14.14 -3.96
CA MET A 288 -9.60 13.26 -4.19
C MET A 288 -9.89 12.35 -2.98
N LEU A 289 -8.85 11.87 -2.31
CA LEU A 289 -8.99 11.06 -1.08
C LEU A 289 -9.58 11.88 0.06
N THR A 290 -9.12 13.10 0.26
CA THR A 290 -9.59 13.97 1.35
C THR A 290 -11.00 14.52 1.09
N GLU A 291 -11.35 14.84 -0.14
CA GLU A 291 -12.71 15.25 -0.50
C GLU A 291 -13.74 14.13 -0.29
N GLN A 292 -13.38 12.89 -0.64
CA GLN A 292 -14.26 11.74 -0.39
C GLN A 292 -14.50 11.55 1.12
N ALA A 293 -13.50 11.81 1.96
CA ALA A 293 -13.63 11.74 3.42
C ALA A 293 -14.68 12.75 3.94
N VAL A 294 -14.63 13.99 3.45
CA VAL A 294 -15.60 15.03 3.83
C VAL A 294 -17.04 14.64 3.43
N LEU A 295 -17.21 14.08 2.23
CA LEU A 295 -18.52 13.65 1.75
C LEU A 295 -19.12 12.48 2.54
N GLN A 296 -18.26 11.55 3.01
CA GLN A 296 -18.70 10.45 3.87
C GLN A 296 -19.04 10.92 5.28
N GLY A 297 -18.24 11.79 5.87
CA GLY A 297 -18.51 12.37 7.19
C GLY A 297 -19.83 13.16 7.25
N GLN A 298 -20.19 13.85 6.16
CA GLN A 298 -21.49 14.55 6.06
C GLN A 298 -22.70 13.60 5.95
N LYS A 299 -22.54 12.41 5.34
CA LYS A 299 -23.61 11.41 5.25
C LYS A 299 -23.87 10.69 6.58
N GLU A 300 -22.85 10.58 7.42
CA GLU A 300 -22.95 9.92 8.73
C GLU A 300 -23.30 10.88 9.88
N GLY A 301 -23.51 12.17 9.60
CA GLY A 301 -23.90 13.18 10.61
C GLY A 301 -22.83 13.45 11.67
N LEU A 302 -21.55 13.27 11.32
CA LEU A 302 -20.40 13.39 12.23
C LEU A 302 -19.80 14.82 12.27
N PHE A 303 -20.46 15.83 11.66
CA PHE A 303 -20.11 17.25 11.73
C PHE A 303 -21.34 18.12 11.95
#